data_0b6dc2f87ff15d8ebf6c45bd14575539
#
_entry.id   0b6dc2f87ff15d8ebf6c45bd14575539
#
_cell.length_a   1.000
_cell.length_b   1.000
_cell.length_c   1.000
_cell.angle_alpha   90.00
_cell.angle_beta   90.00
_cell.angle_gamma   90.00
#
_symmetry.space_group_name_H-M   'P 1'
#
loop_
_entity.id
_entity.type
_entity.pdbx_description
1 polymer ?
#
loop_
_entity_poly.entity_id
_entity_poly.type
_entity_poly.pdbx_seq_one_letter_code
_entity_poly.pdbx_strand_id
1 'polypeptide(L)'
;YKRQELVNTAALLEAMETGKVSGYMTDFPTEAILGKPGIVCTPHLGASTPEAEDNCAAMAAQEISDYLKNGNITHSVNMPEVHQPRAGGKRICIIHKNEPGMISQITALTTEAGLNIENMVNKSKKNMAYTMLDATGAVDGRLAEKLAAIPAVIRVRIL
;
A
#
# COMPACT_ATOMS: atom_id res chain seq x y z
N TYR A 1 1.88 -8.02 -8.28
CA TYR A 1 1.43 -9.07 -9.23
C TYR A 1 2.49 -9.51 -10.24
N LYS A 2 3.72 -9.03 -10.16
CA LYS A 2 4.82 -9.36 -11.08
C LYS A 2 5.38 -10.78 -10.88
N ARG A 3 4.82 -11.59 -9.99
CA ARG A 3 5.29 -12.95 -9.69
C ARG A 3 4.23 -14.03 -9.96
N GLN A 4 3.18 -13.69 -10.68
CA GLN A 4 2.18 -14.67 -11.11
C GLN A 4 2.56 -15.21 -12.48
N GLU A 5 2.21 -16.45 -12.72
CA GLU A 5 2.30 -17.09 -14.02
C GLU A 5 1.38 -16.35 -15.01
N LEU A 6 1.96 -15.56 -15.88
CA LEU A 6 1.25 -14.73 -16.86
C LEU A 6 0.93 -15.48 -18.16
N VAL A 7 1.61 -16.58 -18.40
CA VAL A 7 1.50 -17.39 -19.61
C VAL A 7 1.14 -18.81 -19.22
N ASN A 8 0.09 -19.34 -19.85
CA ASN A 8 -0.26 -20.75 -19.68
C ASN A 8 0.80 -21.61 -20.36
N THR A 9 1.55 -22.36 -19.57
CA THR A 9 2.70 -23.15 -20.03
C THR A 9 2.30 -24.22 -21.05
N ALA A 10 1.17 -24.90 -20.87
CA ALA A 10 0.69 -25.92 -21.79
C ALA A 10 0.33 -25.34 -23.17
N ALA A 11 -0.41 -24.23 -23.16
CA ALA A 11 -0.76 -23.52 -24.39
C ALA A 11 0.47 -22.94 -25.11
N LEU A 12 1.49 -22.50 -24.36
CA LEU A 12 2.76 -22.03 -24.94
C LEU A 12 3.48 -23.17 -25.66
N LEU A 13 3.62 -24.33 -25.03
CA LEU A 13 4.30 -25.49 -25.61
C LEU A 13 3.57 -25.96 -26.86
N GLU A 14 2.26 -26.07 -26.86
CA GLU A 14 1.45 -26.40 -28.02
C GLU A 14 1.63 -25.39 -29.17
N ALA A 15 1.66 -24.10 -28.87
CA ALA A 15 1.88 -23.05 -29.85
C ALA A 15 3.29 -23.09 -30.45
N MET A 16 4.28 -23.53 -29.69
CA MET A 16 5.64 -23.76 -30.20
C MET A 16 5.72 -25.02 -31.08
N GLU A 17 5.09 -26.12 -30.68
CA GLU A 17 5.03 -27.36 -31.47
C GLU A 17 4.33 -27.14 -32.83
N THR A 18 3.28 -26.32 -32.84
CA THR A 18 2.57 -25.97 -34.11
C THR A 18 3.25 -24.90 -34.92
N GLY A 19 4.40 -24.38 -34.46
CA GLY A 19 5.14 -23.32 -35.16
C GLY A 19 4.51 -21.93 -35.07
N LYS A 20 3.44 -21.76 -34.29
CA LYS A 20 2.77 -20.48 -34.08
C LYS A 20 3.64 -19.50 -33.26
N VAL A 21 4.44 -20.05 -32.36
CA VAL A 21 5.45 -19.33 -31.58
C VAL A 21 6.82 -19.92 -31.91
N SER A 22 7.69 -19.11 -32.47
CA SER A 22 9.03 -19.55 -32.94
C SER A 22 10.07 -19.57 -31.79
N GLY A 23 9.84 -18.84 -30.71
CA GLY A 23 10.71 -18.79 -29.57
C GLY A 23 10.07 -18.07 -28.40
N TYR A 24 10.52 -18.37 -27.19
CA TYR A 24 10.04 -17.77 -25.95
C TYR A 24 11.21 -17.43 -25.01
N MET A 25 11.18 -16.25 -24.44
CA MET A 25 12.16 -15.84 -23.44
C MET A 25 11.45 -15.43 -22.15
N THR A 26 11.94 -15.92 -21.04
CA THR A 26 11.37 -15.60 -19.71
C THR A 26 12.46 -15.54 -18.65
N ASP A 27 12.27 -14.66 -17.68
CA ASP A 27 13.06 -14.59 -16.44
C ASP A 27 12.36 -15.22 -15.25
N PHE A 28 11.20 -15.85 -15.49
CA PHE A 28 10.41 -16.56 -14.48
C PHE A 28 9.96 -17.93 -14.98
N PRO A 29 10.92 -18.85 -15.26
CA PRO A 29 10.60 -20.16 -15.83
C PRO A 29 9.86 -21.07 -14.86
N THR A 30 8.92 -21.84 -15.42
CA THR A 30 8.38 -23.02 -14.73
C THR A 30 9.26 -24.24 -15.02
N GLU A 31 9.20 -25.26 -14.20
CA GLU A 31 9.95 -26.49 -14.38
C GLU A 31 9.69 -27.16 -15.75
N ALA A 32 8.46 -27.05 -16.25
CA ALA A 32 8.00 -27.64 -17.50
C ALA A 32 8.67 -27.05 -18.76
N ILE A 33 9.22 -25.84 -18.70
CA ILE A 33 9.85 -25.17 -19.87
C ILE A 33 11.37 -25.16 -19.80
N LEU A 34 11.97 -25.59 -18.69
CA LEU A 34 13.41 -25.64 -18.56
C LEU A 34 14.04 -26.63 -19.57
N GLY A 35 15.06 -26.17 -20.27
CA GLY A 35 15.79 -26.98 -21.26
C GLY A 35 15.02 -27.31 -22.54
N LYS A 36 13.84 -26.75 -22.77
CA LYS A 36 13.08 -26.95 -24.00
C LYS A 36 13.72 -26.19 -25.18
N PRO A 37 13.80 -26.77 -26.37
CA PRO A 37 14.27 -26.09 -27.58
C PRO A 37 13.45 -24.82 -27.87
N GLY A 38 14.13 -23.74 -28.28
CA GLY A 38 13.48 -22.46 -28.58
C GLY A 38 13.07 -21.64 -27.35
N ILE A 39 13.35 -22.12 -26.13
CA ILE A 39 13.08 -21.38 -24.90
C ILE A 39 14.39 -20.91 -24.25
N VAL A 40 14.49 -19.62 -23.99
CA VAL A 40 15.60 -19.00 -23.28
C VAL A 40 15.11 -18.59 -21.87
N CYS A 41 15.70 -19.18 -20.86
CA CYS A 41 15.44 -18.85 -19.47
C CYS A 41 16.59 -18.01 -18.92
N THR A 42 16.30 -16.86 -18.36
CA THR A 42 17.27 -15.99 -17.70
C THR A 42 16.99 -15.92 -16.21
N PRO A 43 17.99 -15.64 -15.35
CA PRO A 43 17.73 -15.34 -13.95
C PRO A 43 16.97 -14.03 -13.82
N HIS A 44 16.07 -13.95 -12.82
CA HIS A 44 15.23 -12.75 -12.55
C HIS A 44 16.04 -11.66 -11.82
N LEU A 45 16.96 -11.02 -12.53
CA LEU A 45 17.92 -10.05 -11.97
C LEU A 45 17.63 -8.58 -12.31
N GLY A 46 16.44 -8.27 -12.88
CA GLY A 46 16.13 -6.90 -13.32
C GLY A 46 16.17 -5.82 -12.21
N ALA A 47 16.04 -6.22 -10.94
CA ALA A 47 16.15 -5.33 -9.78
C ALA A 47 17.42 -5.58 -8.94
N SER A 48 18.36 -6.37 -9.43
CA SER A 48 19.55 -6.79 -8.68
C SER A 48 20.83 -6.15 -9.24
N THR A 49 20.70 -4.94 -9.78
CA THR A 49 21.87 -4.11 -10.04
C THR A 49 22.17 -3.23 -8.83
N PRO A 50 23.44 -2.84 -8.58
CA PRO A 50 23.77 -1.95 -7.47
C PRO A 50 22.91 -0.69 -7.41
N GLU A 51 22.67 -0.05 -8.55
CA GLU A 51 21.83 1.15 -8.63
C GLU A 51 20.37 0.87 -8.29
N ALA A 52 19.84 -0.29 -8.66
CA ALA A 52 18.46 -0.66 -8.34
C ALA A 52 18.31 -0.95 -6.85
N GLU A 53 19.29 -1.61 -6.23
CA GLU A 53 19.31 -1.90 -4.79
C GLU A 53 19.41 -0.62 -3.98
N ASP A 54 20.32 0.30 -4.33
CA ASP A 54 20.48 1.59 -3.68
C ASP A 54 19.21 2.45 -3.81
N ASN A 55 18.61 2.51 -5.00
CA ASN A 55 17.37 3.24 -5.23
C ASN A 55 16.20 2.65 -4.44
N CYS A 56 16.07 1.32 -4.40
CA CYS A 56 15.04 0.66 -3.61
C CYS A 56 15.19 0.95 -2.11
N ALA A 57 16.40 0.90 -1.60
CA ALA A 57 16.68 1.21 -0.19
C ALA A 57 16.36 2.67 0.14
N ALA A 58 16.81 3.61 -0.70
CA ALA A 58 16.55 5.04 -0.54
C ALA A 58 15.03 5.35 -0.58
N MET A 59 14.32 4.80 -1.57
CA MET A 59 12.86 4.98 -1.70
C MET A 59 12.12 4.40 -0.48
N ALA A 60 12.44 3.19 -0.07
CA ALA A 60 11.83 2.57 1.11
C ALA A 60 12.06 3.40 2.38
N ALA A 61 13.28 3.90 2.58
CA ALA A 61 13.60 4.76 3.71
C ALA A 61 12.83 6.08 3.69
N GLN A 62 12.68 6.71 2.52
CA GLN A 62 11.90 7.93 2.34
C GLN A 62 10.40 7.71 2.64
N GLU A 63 9.82 6.64 2.09
CA GLU A 63 8.40 6.30 2.29
C GLU A 63 8.09 5.99 3.75
N ILE A 64 8.95 5.21 4.42
CA ILE A 64 8.82 4.93 5.86
C ILE A 64 8.97 6.21 6.68
N SER A 65 9.95 7.05 6.36
CA SER A 65 10.16 8.34 7.04
C SER A 65 8.94 9.26 6.88
N ASP A 66 8.39 9.36 5.67
CA ASP A 66 7.21 10.18 5.40
C ASP A 66 5.97 9.63 6.14
N TYR A 67 5.77 8.31 6.12
CA TYR A 67 4.71 7.69 6.92
C TYR A 67 4.87 7.97 8.42
N LEU A 68 6.08 7.83 8.96
CA LEU A 68 6.33 8.04 10.39
C LEU A 68 6.16 9.51 10.81
N LYS A 69 6.61 10.45 10.00
CA LYS A 69 6.60 11.89 10.30
C LYS A 69 5.29 12.58 9.91
N ASN A 70 4.71 12.20 8.79
CA ASN A 70 3.59 12.91 8.17
C ASN A 70 2.33 12.05 8.03
N GLY A 71 2.42 10.73 8.22
CA GLY A 71 1.29 9.83 8.05
C GLY A 71 0.94 9.52 6.59
N ASN A 72 1.66 10.03 5.62
CA ASN A 72 1.41 9.75 4.21
C ASN A 72 1.68 8.29 3.88
N ILE A 73 0.91 7.73 2.94
CA ILE A 73 1.06 6.35 2.47
C ILE A 73 1.28 6.40 0.97
N THR A 74 2.44 5.90 0.51
CA THR A 74 2.83 5.82 -0.88
C THR A 74 3.22 4.39 -1.23
N HIS A 75 2.88 3.92 -2.43
CA HIS A 75 3.20 2.59 -3.00
C HIS A 75 2.83 1.38 -2.10
N SER A 76 1.88 1.53 -1.20
CA SER A 76 1.46 0.43 -0.33
C SER A 76 0.68 -0.64 -1.08
N VAL A 77 1.01 -1.91 -0.84
CA VAL A 77 0.34 -3.06 -1.45
C VAL A 77 -1.07 -3.26 -0.90
N ASN A 78 -1.28 -3.03 0.39
CA ASN A 78 -2.51 -3.36 1.11
C ASN A 78 -3.30 -2.15 1.60
N MET A 79 -2.70 -0.95 1.62
CA MET A 79 -3.35 0.28 2.03
C MET A 79 -3.61 1.21 0.85
N PRO A 80 -4.60 2.10 0.92
CA PRO A 80 -4.80 3.13 -0.09
C PRO A 80 -3.66 4.14 -0.08
N GLU A 81 -3.35 4.69 -1.25
CA GLU A 81 -2.40 5.79 -1.36
C GLU A 81 -3.04 7.08 -0.85
N VAL A 82 -2.43 7.70 0.15
CA VAL A 82 -2.92 8.92 0.80
C VAL A 82 -1.76 9.89 1.02
N HIS A 83 -1.93 11.07 0.50
CA HIS A 83 -1.00 12.18 0.70
C HIS A 83 -1.81 13.43 1.08
N GLN A 84 -1.40 14.09 2.17
CA GLN A 84 -1.97 15.37 2.61
C GLN A 84 -0.83 16.24 3.16
N PRO A 85 -0.58 17.41 2.58
CA PRO A 85 0.36 18.37 3.15
C PRO A 85 0.00 18.70 4.60
N ARG A 86 1.00 18.94 5.45
CA ARG A 86 0.75 19.38 6.83
C ARG A 86 0.18 20.80 6.83
N ALA A 87 -0.94 20.99 7.49
CA ALA A 87 -1.59 22.30 7.65
C ALA A 87 -1.29 22.95 9.02
N GLY A 88 -0.39 22.36 9.80
CA GLY A 88 -0.19 22.72 11.22
C GLY A 88 -1.14 21.95 12.14
N GLY A 89 -1.06 22.22 13.44
CA GLY A 89 -1.86 21.50 14.43
C GLY A 89 -1.44 20.05 14.64
N LYS A 90 -2.34 19.26 15.20
CA LYS A 90 -2.16 17.83 15.41
C LYS A 90 -2.74 17.04 14.24
N ARG A 91 -2.00 16.04 13.78
CA ARG A 91 -2.50 15.10 12.78
C ARG A 91 -2.90 13.79 13.44
N ILE A 92 -4.12 13.36 13.19
CA ILE A 92 -4.66 12.11 13.67
C ILE A 92 -4.80 11.16 12.48
N CYS A 93 -4.12 10.02 12.55
CA CYS A 93 -4.09 9.01 11.52
C CYS A 93 -4.76 7.75 12.03
N ILE A 94 -5.78 7.27 11.32
CA ILE A 94 -6.64 6.17 11.75
C ILE A 94 -6.70 5.11 10.65
N ILE A 95 -6.21 3.91 10.95
CA ILE A 95 -6.41 2.72 10.13
C ILE A 95 -7.66 2.03 10.64
N HIS A 96 -8.62 1.78 9.74
CA HIS A 96 -9.87 1.13 10.11
C HIS A 96 -10.41 0.24 8.99
N LYS A 97 -11.39 -0.60 9.31
CA LYS A 97 -12.15 -1.33 8.29
C LYS A 97 -13.01 -0.37 7.49
N ASN A 98 -13.20 -0.69 6.22
CA ASN A 98 -14.05 0.11 5.34
C ASN A 98 -15.53 -0.27 5.55
N GLU A 99 -16.11 0.26 6.63
CA GLU A 99 -17.49 0.01 7.05
C GLU A 99 -18.31 1.31 7.06
N PRO A 100 -19.63 1.25 6.86
CA PRO A 100 -20.50 2.42 6.93
C PRO A 100 -20.45 3.11 8.31
N GLY A 101 -20.56 4.43 8.31
CA GLY A 101 -20.63 5.22 9.54
C GLY A 101 -19.30 5.51 10.23
N MET A 102 -18.17 5.04 9.70
CA MET A 102 -16.86 5.27 10.32
C MET A 102 -16.51 6.76 10.41
N ILE A 103 -16.69 7.49 9.32
CA ILE A 103 -16.38 8.93 9.28
C ILE A 103 -17.23 9.69 10.31
N SER A 104 -18.52 9.39 10.40
CA SER A 104 -19.41 10.02 11.38
C SER A 104 -18.96 9.76 12.83
N GLN A 105 -18.56 8.54 13.16
CA GLN A 105 -18.07 8.22 14.49
C GLN A 105 -16.75 8.93 14.82
N ILE A 106 -15.81 8.95 13.84
CA ILE A 106 -14.52 9.63 14.00
C ILE A 106 -14.72 11.14 14.22
N THR A 107 -15.52 11.78 13.36
CA THR A 107 -15.76 13.21 13.46
C THR A 107 -16.55 13.60 14.71
N ALA A 108 -17.51 12.77 15.13
CA ALA A 108 -18.25 13.01 16.39
C ALA A 108 -17.33 13.02 17.60
N LEU A 109 -16.45 12.03 17.75
CA LEU A 109 -15.47 11.97 18.84
C LEU A 109 -14.47 13.13 18.79
N THR A 110 -14.07 13.54 17.58
CA THR A 110 -13.16 14.68 17.38
C THR A 110 -13.84 15.98 17.83
N THR A 111 -15.12 16.18 17.48
CA THR A 111 -15.93 17.33 17.88
C THR A 111 -16.20 17.32 19.40
N GLU A 112 -16.55 16.15 19.97
CA GLU A 112 -16.74 16.00 21.42
C GLU A 112 -15.48 16.36 22.21
N ALA A 113 -14.31 16.08 21.64
CA ALA A 113 -13.03 16.49 22.22
C ALA A 113 -12.71 17.98 22.08
N GLY A 114 -13.59 18.78 21.46
CA GLY A 114 -13.40 20.22 21.27
C GLY A 114 -12.39 20.59 20.19
N LEU A 115 -12.10 19.67 19.27
CA LEU A 115 -11.16 19.93 18.19
C LEU A 115 -11.88 20.47 16.95
N ASN A 116 -11.24 21.43 16.29
CA ASN A 116 -11.65 21.90 14.96
C ASN A 116 -10.86 21.15 13.89
N ILE A 117 -11.56 20.51 12.95
CA ILE A 117 -10.94 19.80 11.81
C ILE A 117 -10.64 20.80 10.71
N GLU A 118 -9.36 21.01 10.42
CA GLU A 118 -8.88 21.89 9.38
C GLU A 118 -8.85 21.19 8.00
N ASN A 119 -8.34 19.97 7.99
CA ASN A 119 -8.29 19.14 6.79
C ASN A 119 -8.59 17.69 7.14
N MET A 120 -9.21 16.99 6.20
CA MET A 120 -9.49 15.57 6.35
C MET A 120 -9.43 14.88 4.99
N VAL A 121 -8.81 13.71 4.97
CA VAL A 121 -8.84 12.78 3.85
C VAL A 121 -9.18 11.39 4.35
N ASN A 122 -10.08 10.73 3.65
CA ASN A 122 -10.38 9.31 3.85
C ASN A 122 -10.29 8.60 2.51
N LYS A 123 -9.50 7.54 2.45
CA LYS A 123 -9.43 6.66 1.27
C LYS A 123 -9.52 5.22 1.69
N SER A 124 -10.13 4.41 0.84
CA SER A 124 -10.28 2.98 1.06
C SER A 124 -9.66 2.16 -0.07
N LYS A 125 -9.23 0.96 0.27
CA LYS A 125 -8.75 -0.06 -0.66
C LYS A 125 -9.27 -1.42 -0.18
N LYS A 126 -10.23 -1.98 -0.90
CA LYS A 126 -10.94 -3.19 -0.51
C LYS A 126 -11.64 -3.01 0.84
N ASN A 127 -11.31 -3.84 1.82
CA ASN A 127 -11.88 -3.85 3.17
C ASN A 127 -11.15 -2.95 4.18
N MET A 128 -10.10 -2.25 3.74
CA MET A 128 -9.32 -1.34 4.59
C MET A 128 -9.55 0.10 4.19
N ALA A 129 -9.55 0.99 5.17
CA ALA A 129 -9.59 2.41 4.98
C ALA A 129 -8.55 3.12 5.86
N TYR A 130 -8.14 4.28 5.41
CA TYR A 130 -7.24 5.15 6.13
C TYR A 130 -7.82 6.56 6.15
N THR A 131 -8.08 7.05 7.35
CA THR A 131 -8.50 8.42 7.60
C THR A 131 -7.35 9.20 8.20
N MET A 132 -7.05 10.34 7.64
CA MET A 132 -6.09 11.29 8.15
C MET A 132 -6.79 12.64 8.30
N LEU A 133 -6.69 13.25 9.47
CA LEU A 133 -7.25 14.56 9.73
C LEU A 133 -6.24 15.44 10.47
N ASP A 134 -6.19 16.71 10.08
CA ASP A 134 -5.46 17.75 10.78
C ASP A 134 -6.46 18.55 11.62
N ALA A 135 -6.18 18.70 12.91
CA ALA A 135 -7.07 19.37 13.82
C ALA A 135 -6.31 20.37 14.72
N THR A 136 -7.01 21.46 15.05
CA THR A 136 -6.55 22.45 16.01
C THR A 136 -7.32 22.31 17.32
N GLY A 137 -6.65 22.61 18.43
CA GLY A 137 -7.17 22.42 19.78
C GLY A 137 -6.26 21.56 20.65
N ALA A 138 -6.66 21.33 21.90
CA ALA A 138 -5.90 20.51 22.84
C ALA A 138 -6.27 19.03 22.66
N VAL A 139 -5.42 18.27 21.98
CA VAL A 139 -5.60 16.81 21.88
C VAL A 139 -5.10 16.18 23.17
N ASP A 140 -6.00 15.61 23.96
CA ASP A 140 -5.64 14.79 25.11
C ASP A 140 -5.50 13.30 24.72
N GLY A 141 -4.77 12.53 25.54
CA GLY A 141 -4.57 11.10 25.29
C GLY A 141 -5.87 10.28 25.24
N ARG A 142 -6.94 10.77 25.86
CA ARG A 142 -8.24 10.09 25.90
C ARG A 142 -8.92 10.02 24.54
N LEU A 143 -8.67 10.99 23.66
CA LEU A 143 -9.22 10.93 22.29
C LEU A 143 -8.66 9.73 21.52
N ALA A 144 -7.36 9.47 21.64
CA ALA A 144 -6.76 8.31 20.96
C ALA A 144 -7.35 6.99 21.47
N GLU A 145 -7.60 6.87 22.78
CA GLU A 145 -8.23 5.71 23.39
C GLU A 145 -9.70 5.56 22.94
N LYS A 146 -10.48 6.64 22.94
CA LYS A 146 -11.87 6.63 22.43
C LYS A 146 -11.95 6.24 20.97
N LEU A 147 -11.09 6.77 20.12
CA LEU A 147 -11.02 6.39 18.71
C LEU A 147 -10.61 4.93 18.52
N ALA A 148 -9.64 4.44 19.31
CA ALA A 148 -9.22 3.05 19.28
C ALA A 148 -10.28 2.08 19.81
N ALA A 149 -11.21 2.55 20.62
CA ALA A 149 -12.31 1.74 21.13
C ALA A 149 -13.43 1.49 20.11
N ILE A 150 -13.45 2.18 18.97
CA ILE A 150 -14.38 1.90 17.87
C ILE A 150 -14.05 0.51 17.32
N PRO A 151 -14.99 -0.46 17.26
CA PRO A 151 -14.68 -1.86 16.91
C PRO A 151 -14.02 -2.06 15.55
N ALA A 152 -14.30 -1.18 14.59
CA ALA A 152 -13.72 -1.24 13.25
C ALA A 152 -12.35 -0.54 13.15
N VAL A 153 -11.90 0.17 14.18
CA VAL A 153 -10.58 0.82 14.21
C VAL A 153 -9.51 -0.19 14.56
N ILE A 154 -8.43 -0.17 13.79
CA ILE A 154 -7.30 -1.09 13.94
C ILE A 154 -6.14 -0.38 14.63
N ARG A 155 -5.91 0.88 14.25
CA ARG A 155 -4.81 1.66 14.82
C ARG A 155 -5.07 3.16 14.74
N VAL A 156 -4.72 3.85 15.80
CA VAL A 156 -4.71 5.31 15.88
C VAL A 156 -3.29 5.79 16.14
N ARG A 157 -2.88 6.87 15.47
CA ARG A 157 -1.61 7.57 15.71
C ARG A 157 -1.89 9.06 15.73
N ILE A 158 -1.27 9.78 16.65
CA ILE A 158 -1.27 11.24 16.71
C ILE A 158 0.17 11.72 16.43
N LEU A 159 0.32 12.64 15.48
CA LEU A 159 1.58 13.18 14.99
C LEU A 159 1.67 14.67 15.24
#